data_df0ee56b87801d879fd55cd81650a86a
#
_entry.id   df0ee56b87801d879fd55cd81650a86a
#
_cell.length_a   1.000
_cell.length_b   1.000
_cell.length_c   1.000
_cell.angle_alpha   90.00
_cell.angle_beta   90.00
_cell.angle_gamma   90.00
#
_symmetry.space_group_name_H-M   'P 1'
#
loop_
_entity.id
_entity.type
_entity.pdbx_description
1 polymer ?
#
loop_
_entity_poly.entity_id
_entity_poly.type
_entity_poly.pdbx_seq_one_letter_code
_entity_poly.pdbx_strand_id
1 'polypeptide(L)'
;MTTTPDHPAHIAADLAPTGTLRASVNLGNPVLAQGTPDAPTGITVDLARELGARLGLPVELLCFDAARKSFEAMADGRADLCFLAVDPAREKEVAFTAPYAVIEGVYAVPRASALTTVEEVDAPGVRIGVKQGSAYDLFLSRSLAHATVVRGEEGVDVFRAEGLEAGAGIRQPMAAYAAAHPDAVRLIEGRFMEIRQAVGTTVDRLPETVAFLRDTVEELKANGFVADALRRAGQDPALLAP
;
A
#
# COMPACT_ATOMS: atom_id res chain seq x y z
N MET A 1 -1.67 27.54 23.29
CA MET A 1 -0.23 27.65 22.98
C MET A 1 0.20 26.26 22.50
N THR A 2 0.19 26.05 21.20
CA THR A 2 0.69 24.82 20.58
C THR A 2 2.22 24.92 20.55
N THR A 3 2.86 24.14 21.40
CA THR A 3 4.31 23.94 21.32
C THR A 3 4.61 23.23 20.02
N THR A 4 5.15 23.95 19.04
CA THR A 4 5.79 23.34 17.86
C THR A 4 6.89 22.44 18.42
N PRO A 5 6.91 21.13 18.11
CA PRO A 5 8.02 20.27 18.48
C PRO A 5 9.29 20.82 17.84
N ASP A 6 10.35 20.94 18.66
CA ASP A 6 11.66 21.43 18.24
C ASP A 6 12.37 20.35 17.40
N HIS A 7 11.83 20.11 16.19
CA HIS A 7 12.50 19.22 15.24
C HIS A 7 13.61 20.00 14.56
N PRO A 8 14.83 19.47 14.53
CA PRO A 8 15.95 20.14 13.93
C PRO A 8 15.66 20.54 12.48
N ALA A 9 15.86 21.81 12.12
CA ALA A 9 15.59 22.34 10.78
C ALA A 9 16.29 21.54 9.65
N HIS A 10 17.39 20.84 9.99
CA HIS A 10 18.12 20.00 9.06
C HIS A 10 17.31 18.76 8.61
N ILE A 11 16.44 18.16 9.46
CA ILE A 11 15.57 17.05 9.09
C ILE A 11 14.57 17.50 8.02
N ALA A 12 13.93 18.66 8.24
CA ALA A 12 13.00 19.22 7.26
C ALA A 12 13.69 19.52 5.93
N ALA A 13 14.90 20.10 5.97
CA ALA A 13 15.69 20.40 4.76
C ALA A 13 16.18 19.14 4.03
N ASP A 14 16.55 18.08 4.77
CA ASP A 14 16.95 16.81 4.16
C ASP A 14 15.75 16.09 3.54
N LEU A 15 14.62 15.97 4.27
CA LEU A 15 13.45 15.26 3.79
C LEU A 15 12.77 15.98 2.61
N ALA A 16 12.69 17.31 2.66
CA ALA A 16 12.01 18.12 1.64
C ALA A 16 12.95 19.23 1.12
N PRO A 17 13.94 18.87 0.28
CA PRO A 17 14.96 19.83 -0.20
C PRO A 17 14.39 20.95 -1.07
N THR A 18 13.17 20.82 -1.57
CA THR A 18 12.45 21.88 -2.31
C THR A 18 11.71 22.86 -1.40
N GLY A 19 11.67 22.62 -0.09
CA GLY A 19 10.86 23.37 0.86
C GLY A 19 9.38 22.96 0.91
N THR A 20 8.97 21.98 0.11
CA THR A 20 7.63 21.38 0.10
C THR A 20 7.77 19.87 0.21
N LEU A 21 7.05 19.26 1.14
CA LEU A 21 7.03 17.81 1.32
C LEU A 21 6.15 17.17 0.25
N ARG A 22 6.76 16.54 -0.74
CA ARG A 22 6.06 15.86 -1.84
C ARG A 22 5.75 14.42 -1.44
N ALA A 23 4.47 14.14 -1.20
CA ALA A 23 4.01 12.85 -0.72
C ALA A 23 3.31 12.08 -1.85
N SER A 24 3.86 10.92 -2.22
CA SER A 24 3.31 10.02 -3.24
C SER A 24 2.18 9.19 -2.65
N VAL A 25 0.95 9.35 -3.16
CA VAL A 25 -0.28 8.70 -2.69
C VAL A 25 -0.79 7.71 -3.74
N ASN A 26 -0.99 6.46 -3.34
CA ASN A 26 -1.52 5.42 -4.22
C ASN A 26 -3.05 5.29 -4.07
N LEU A 27 -3.81 5.97 -4.92
CA LEU A 27 -5.29 5.85 -5.00
C LEU A 27 -5.75 4.49 -5.53
N GLY A 28 -4.86 3.70 -6.14
CA GLY A 28 -5.15 2.32 -6.54
C GLY A 28 -5.28 1.34 -5.36
N ASN A 29 -5.12 1.82 -4.12
CA ASN A 29 -5.41 1.08 -2.91
C ASN A 29 -6.51 1.78 -2.10
N PRO A 30 -7.80 1.49 -2.37
CA PRO A 30 -8.92 2.21 -1.75
C PRO A 30 -9.08 1.96 -0.25
N VAL A 31 -8.36 1.00 0.32
CA VAL A 31 -8.30 0.80 1.78
C VAL A 31 -7.54 1.92 2.47
N LEU A 32 -6.49 2.45 1.83
CA LEU A 32 -5.56 3.40 2.45
C LEU A 32 -5.70 4.82 1.91
N ALA A 33 -6.10 4.97 0.64
CA ALA A 33 -6.31 6.27 0.00
C ALA A 33 -7.55 6.23 -0.90
N GLN A 34 -8.34 7.28 -0.87
CA GLN A 34 -9.65 7.38 -1.52
C GLN A 34 -9.81 8.76 -2.16
N GLY A 35 -10.91 8.96 -2.89
CA GLY A 35 -11.23 10.21 -3.55
C GLY A 35 -10.60 10.36 -4.92
N THR A 36 -10.33 11.60 -5.31
CA THR A 36 -9.74 11.95 -6.61
C THR A 36 -8.36 12.61 -6.42
N PRO A 37 -7.54 12.74 -7.47
CA PRO A 37 -6.27 13.46 -7.36
C PRO A 37 -6.39 14.89 -6.82
N ASP A 38 -7.51 15.57 -7.10
CA ASP A 38 -7.75 16.95 -6.62
C ASP A 38 -8.31 17.00 -5.19
N ALA A 39 -8.89 15.89 -4.71
CA ALA A 39 -9.49 15.78 -3.39
C ALA A 39 -9.22 14.38 -2.76
N PRO A 40 -7.94 14.03 -2.53
CA PRO A 40 -7.59 12.75 -1.93
C PRO A 40 -7.88 12.75 -0.43
N THR A 41 -8.29 11.59 0.08
CA THR A 41 -8.58 11.32 1.49
C THR A 41 -8.01 9.99 1.92
N GLY A 42 -8.13 9.65 3.20
CA GLY A 42 -7.71 8.37 3.77
C GLY A 42 -6.45 8.48 4.62
N ILE A 43 -6.08 7.37 5.26
CA ILE A 43 -4.98 7.31 6.22
C ILE A 43 -3.65 7.79 5.64
N THR A 44 -3.38 7.48 4.38
CA THR A 44 -2.15 7.91 3.69
C THR A 44 -2.05 9.43 3.62
N VAL A 45 -3.18 10.09 3.30
CA VAL A 45 -3.26 11.56 3.23
C VAL A 45 -3.14 12.19 4.61
N ASP A 46 -3.79 11.59 5.62
CA ASP A 46 -3.72 12.05 6.99
C ASP A 46 -2.29 11.97 7.53
N LEU A 47 -1.58 10.86 7.28
CA LEU A 47 -0.17 10.70 7.67
C LEU A 47 0.74 11.70 6.96
N ALA A 48 0.56 11.93 5.65
CA ALA A 48 1.35 12.90 4.91
C ALA A 48 1.21 14.31 5.49
N ARG A 49 -0.02 14.73 5.79
CA ARG A 49 -0.33 16.04 6.38
C ARG A 49 0.23 16.18 7.80
N GLU A 50 0.12 15.14 8.62
CA GLU A 50 0.65 15.14 9.99
C GLU A 50 2.19 15.26 9.99
N LEU A 51 2.88 14.52 9.11
CA LEU A 51 4.33 14.61 8.95
C LEU A 51 4.75 16.02 8.51
N GLY A 52 4.05 16.59 7.53
CA GLY A 52 4.30 17.97 7.10
C GLY A 52 4.07 18.98 8.23
N ALA A 53 2.98 18.85 8.99
CA ALA A 53 2.67 19.73 10.11
C ALA A 53 3.75 19.70 11.21
N ARG A 54 4.26 18.50 11.55
CA ARG A 54 5.35 18.33 12.53
C ARG A 54 6.65 18.99 12.08
N LEU A 55 6.93 18.98 10.78
CA LEU A 55 8.15 19.58 10.22
C LEU A 55 7.96 21.06 9.83
N GLY A 56 6.74 21.62 9.96
CA GLY A 56 6.43 22.97 9.53
C GLY A 56 6.52 23.16 8.02
N LEU A 57 6.31 22.10 7.25
CA LEU A 57 6.40 22.09 5.79
C LEU A 57 5.03 22.09 5.11
N PRO A 58 4.84 22.82 4.03
CA PRO A 58 3.69 22.60 3.14
C PRO A 58 3.78 21.20 2.52
N VAL A 59 2.62 20.58 2.29
CA VAL A 59 2.52 19.23 1.72
C VAL A 59 1.89 19.30 0.34
N GLU A 60 2.55 18.70 -0.62
CA GLU A 60 2.02 18.41 -1.96
C GLU A 60 1.70 16.92 -2.07
N LEU A 61 0.47 16.58 -2.45
CA LEU A 61 0.01 15.20 -2.61
C LEU A 61 0.07 14.82 -4.09
N LEU A 62 1.01 13.93 -4.43
CA LEU A 62 1.18 13.39 -5.79
C LEU A 62 0.42 12.07 -5.89
N CYS A 63 -0.78 12.12 -6.50
CA CYS A 63 -1.69 10.98 -6.56
C CYS A 63 -1.44 10.11 -7.80
N PHE A 64 -1.41 8.79 -7.59
CA PHE A 64 -1.21 7.77 -8.61
C PHE A 64 -2.29 6.67 -8.48
N ASP A 65 -2.63 6.02 -9.59
CA ASP A 65 -3.59 4.93 -9.67
C ASP A 65 -3.00 3.54 -9.39
N ALA A 66 -1.66 3.47 -9.20
CA ALA A 66 -0.95 2.21 -8.97
C ALA A 66 0.26 2.38 -8.05
N ALA A 67 0.53 1.36 -7.22
CA ALA A 67 1.71 1.31 -6.34
C ALA A 67 3.03 1.42 -7.12
N ARG A 68 3.09 0.84 -8.33
CA ARG A 68 4.23 0.93 -9.23
C ARG A 68 4.56 2.39 -9.56
N LYS A 69 3.56 3.18 -9.98
CA LYS A 69 3.74 4.60 -10.34
C LYS A 69 4.15 5.46 -9.13
N SER A 70 3.58 5.14 -7.95
CA SER A 70 3.98 5.76 -6.68
C SER A 70 5.45 5.45 -6.33
N PHE A 71 5.89 4.21 -6.52
CA PHE A 71 7.28 3.80 -6.33
C PHE A 71 8.22 4.48 -7.34
N GLU A 72 7.85 4.51 -8.62
CA GLU A 72 8.63 5.19 -9.68
C GLU A 72 8.81 6.69 -9.36
N ALA A 73 7.80 7.35 -8.80
CA ALA A 73 7.90 8.75 -8.39
C ALA A 73 8.94 8.97 -7.28
N MET A 74 9.12 7.99 -6.38
CA MET A 74 10.19 8.00 -5.37
C MET A 74 11.56 7.79 -6.01
N ALA A 75 11.71 6.74 -6.81
CA ALA A 75 12.98 6.38 -7.45
C ALA A 75 13.50 7.50 -8.38
N ASP A 76 12.58 8.22 -9.05
CA ASP A 76 12.88 9.35 -9.92
C ASP A 76 13.13 10.68 -9.17
N GLY A 77 13.04 10.71 -7.83
CA GLY A 77 13.19 11.91 -7.02
C GLY A 77 12.05 12.93 -7.18
N ARG A 78 10.90 12.53 -7.73
CA ARG A 78 9.70 13.36 -7.85
C ARG A 78 8.91 13.47 -6.56
N ALA A 79 9.05 12.50 -5.66
CA ALA A 79 8.44 12.47 -4.34
C ALA A 79 9.48 12.30 -3.25
N ASP A 80 9.19 12.81 -2.06
CA ASP A 80 10.04 12.75 -0.86
C ASP A 80 9.56 11.66 0.12
N LEU A 81 8.25 11.38 0.10
CA LEU A 81 7.61 10.32 0.87
C LEU A 81 6.75 9.42 -0.02
N CYS A 82 6.69 8.16 0.34
CA CYS A 82 5.71 7.20 -0.18
C CYS A 82 5.04 6.41 0.95
N PHE A 83 3.91 5.78 0.62
CA PHE A 83 3.11 4.95 1.51
C PHE A 83 2.84 3.63 0.78
N LEU A 84 3.78 2.72 0.90
CA LEU A 84 3.82 1.50 0.12
C LEU A 84 4.01 0.27 1.02
N ALA A 85 3.68 -0.88 0.47
CA ALA A 85 4.03 -2.14 1.10
C ALA A 85 5.54 -2.30 1.16
N VAL A 86 6.05 -2.70 2.33
CA VAL A 86 7.45 -3.15 2.48
C VAL A 86 7.66 -4.38 1.59
N ASP A 87 8.66 -4.29 0.73
CA ASP A 87 9.01 -5.36 -0.21
C ASP A 87 10.51 -5.30 -0.54
N PRO A 88 11.23 -6.45 -0.56
CA PRO A 88 12.67 -6.47 -0.82
C PRO A 88 13.11 -5.82 -2.13
N ALA A 89 12.22 -5.81 -3.15
CA ALA A 89 12.53 -5.12 -4.40
C ALA A 89 12.51 -3.60 -4.24
N ARG A 90 11.63 -3.08 -3.37
CA ARG A 90 11.50 -1.64 -3.08
C ARG A 90 12.52 -1.13 -2.07
N GLU A 91 12.95 -1.97 -1.13
CA GLU A 91 13.95 -1.62 -0.09
C GLU A 91 15.32 -1.26 -0.66
N LYS A 92 15.57 -1.52 -1.93
CA LYS A 92 16.79 -1.08 -2.63
C LYS A 92 16.84 0.43 -2.85
N GLU A 93 15.69 1.06 -2.96
CA GLU A 93 15.53 2.50 -3.26
C GLU A 93 14.82 3.26 -2.12
N VAL A 94 14.12 2.54 -1.24
CA VAL A 94 13.26 3.13 -0.21
C VAL A 94 13.63 2.61 1.17
N ALA A 95 13.94 3.52 2.07
CA ALA A 95 14.07 3.27 3.50
C ALA A 95 12.67 3.35 4.15
N PHE A 96 12.16 2.22 4.65
CA PHE A 96 10.86 2.12 5.28
C PHE A 96 10.89 2.29 6.80
N THR A 97 9.80 2.84 7.34
CA THR A 97 9.47 2.76 8.78
C THR A 97 8.97 1.35 9.13
N ALA A 98 8.64 1.11 10.40
CA ALA A 98 7.73 0.01 10.75
C ALA A 98 6.36 0.23 10.07
N PRO A 99 5.60 -0.83 9.82
CA PRO A 99 4.28 -0.72 9.22
C PRO A 99 3.32 0.08 10.09
N TYR A 100 2.50 0.94 9.47
CA TYR A 100 1.38 1.60 10.13
C TYR A 100 0.07 0.82 9.98
N ALA A 101 -0.06 0.00 8.93
CA ALA A 101 -1.22 -0.84 8.70
C ALA A 101 -0.81 -2.18 8.06
N VAL A 102 -1.60 -3.22 8.35
CA VAL A 102 -1.49 -4.54 7.72
C VAL A 102 -2.80 -4.86 7.04
N ILE A 103 -2.73 -5.11 5.74
CA ILE A 103 -3.86 -5.58 4.93
C ILE A 103 -3.52 -6.94 4.34
N GLU A 104 -4.49 -7.61 3.71
CA GLU A 104 -4.31 -9.00 3.29
C GLU A 104 -4.43 -9.17 1.78
N GLY A 105 -3.55 -10.01 1.22
CA GLY A 105 -3.65 -10.53 -0.12
C GLY A 105 -4.48 -11.82 -0.15
N VAL A 106 -5.52 -11.86 -0.99
CA VAL A 106 -6.45 -12.98 -1.12
C VAL A 106 -6.64 -13.38 -2.58
N TYR A 107 -7.12 -14.61 -2.78
CA TYR A 107 -7.51 -15.09 -4.10
C TYR A 107 -9.02 -15.08 -4.30
N ALA A 108 -9.43 -14.63 -5.47
CA ALA A 108 -10.76 -14.91 -6.03
C ALA A 108 -10.63 -15.97 -7.12
N VAL A 109 -11.62 -16.85 -7.19
CA VAL A 109 -11.70 -17.91 -8.21
C VAL A 109 -13.10 -17.95 -8.81
N PRO A 110 -13.28 -18.51 -10.02
CA PRO A 110 -14.62 -18.77 -10.55
C PRO A 110 -15.46 -19.55 -9.53
N ARG A 111 -16.77 -19.27 -9.48
CA ARG A 111 -17.68 -19.91 -8.50
C ARG A 111 -17.60 -21.44 -8.55
N ALA A 112 -17.48 -22.02 -9.75
CA ALA A 112 -17.40 -23.47 -9.98
C ALA A 112 -15.97 -24.04 -9.92
N SER A 113 -14.97 -23.23 -9.53
CA SER A 113 -13.58 -23.67 -9.45
C SER A 113 -13.42 -24.81 -8.42
N ALA A 114 -12.57 -25.77 -8.74
CA ALA A 114 -12.17 -26.83 -7.82
C ALA A 114 -11.13 -26.36 -6.76
N LEU A 115 -10.47 -25.21 -6.98
CA LEU A 115 -9.52 -24.63 -6.03
C LEU A 115 -10.26 -24.15 -4.78
N THR A 116 -9.95 -24.70 -3.62
CA THR A 116 -10.65 -24.44 -2.35
C THR A 116 -9.75 -23.86 -1.27
N THR A 117 -8.44 -24.08 -1.34
CA THR A 117 -7.45 -23.55 -0.39
C THR A 117 -6.42 -22.68 -1.08
N VAL A 118 -5.73 -21.87 -0.30
CA VAL A 118 -4.66 -20.98 -0.78
C VAL A 118 -3.51 -21.77 -1.43
N GLU A 119 -3.18 -22.92 -0.83
CA GLU A 119 -2.08 -23.78 -1.27
C GLU A 119 -2.35 -24.43 -2.63
N GLU A 120 -3.60 -24.75 -2.93
CA GLU A 120 -3.99 -25.35 -4.22
C GLU A 120 -3.82 -24.41 -5.41
N VAL A 121 -3.70 -23.09 -5.15
CA VAL A 121 -3.54 -22.08 -6.22
C VAL A 121 -2.14 -22.16 -6.85
N ASP A 122 -1.10 -22.58 -6.12
CA ASP A 122 0.23 -22.78 -6.68
C ASP A 122 0.36 -24.17 -7.34
N ALA A 123 -0.37 -24.41 -8.40
CA ALA A 123 -0.36 -25.67 -9.13
C ALA A 123 -0.06 -25.48 -10.63
N PRO A 124 0.49 -26.51 -11.30
CA PRO A 124 0.73 -26.47 -12.74
C PRO A 124 -0.56 -26.16 -13.51
N GLY A 125 -0.48 -25.21 -14.43
CA GLY A 125 -1.62 -24.81 -15.28
C GLY A 125 -2.53 -23.73 -14.63
N VAL A 126 -2.34 -23.39 -13.37
CA VAL A 126 -3.05 -22.27 -12.74
C VAL A 126 -2.42 -20.96 -13.18
N ARG A 127 -3.25 -20.05 -13.71
CA ARG A 127 -2.88 -18.68 -14.11
C ARG A 127 -3.54 -17.72 -13.13
N ILE A 128 -2.75 -16.78 -12.59
CA ILE A 128 -3.20 -15.86 -11.56
C ILE A 128 -3.14 -14.43 -12.09
N GLY A 129 -4.30 -13.77 -12.21
CA GLY A 129 -4.40 -12.36 -12.59
C GLY A 129 -3.95 -11.45 -11.46
N VAL A 130 -3.04 -10.51 -11.74
CA VAL A 130 -2.52 -9.54 -10.78
C VAL A 130 -2.47 -8.13 -11.38
N LYS A 131 -2.58 -7.11 -10.52
CA LYS A 131 -2.26 -5.72 -10.88
C LYS A 131 -0.75 -5.59 -10.95
N GLN A 132 -0.23 -5.16 -12.09
CA GLN A 132 1.21 -5.04 -12.34
C GLN A 132 1.91 -4.14 -11.31
N GLY A 133 3.00 -4.65 -10.73
CA GLY A 133 3.84 -3.96 -9.74
C GLY A 133 3.15 -3.72 -8.39
N SER A 134 2.01 -4.37 -8.13
CA SER A 134 1.41 -4.42 -6.80
C SER A 134 2.26 -5.24 -5.82
N ALA A 135 2.01 -5.10 -4.52
CA ALA A 135 2.69 -5.91 -3.51
C ALA A 135 2.48 -7.41 -3.72
N TYR A 136 1.27 -7.80 -4.10
CA TYR A 136 0.95 -9.20 -4.35
C TYR A 136 1.51 -9.72 -5.69
N ASP A 137 1.69 -8.88 -6.72
CA ASP A 137 2.45 -9.25 -7.93
C ASP A 137 3.92 -9.54 -7.56
N LEU A 138 4.56 -8.62 -6.84
CA LEU A 138 5.96 -8.79 -6.41
C LEU A 138 6.15 -10.04 -5.54
N PHE A 139 5.21 -10.28 -4.61
CA PHE A 139 5.25 -11.45 -3.75
C PHE A 139 5.07 -12.75 -4.54
N LEU A 140 4.01 -12.85 -5.33
CA LEU A 140 3.69 -14.07 -6.09
C LEU A 140 4.76 -14.39 -7.12
N SER A 141 5.34 -13.37 -7.77
CA SER A 141 6.41 -13.56 -8.76
C SER A 141 7.68 -14.21 -8.20
N ARG A 142 7.92 -14.12 -6.88
CA ARG A 142 9.08 -14.75 -6.25
C ARG A 142 8.76 -15.98 -5.41
N SER A 143 7.48 -16.20 -5.04
CA SER A 143 7.08 -17.27 -4.13
C SER A 143 6.42 -18.47 -4.80
N LEU A 144 5.79 -18.28 -5.95
CA LEU A 144 5.15 -19.36 -6.70
C LEU A 144 6.19 -20.30 -7.32
N ALA A 145 5.93 -21.61 -7.21
CA ALA A 145 6.76 -22.65 -7.81
C ALA A 145 6.18 -23.20 -9.12
N HIS A 146 4.86 -23.20 -9.27
CA HIS A 146 4.15 -23.89 -10.34
C HIS A 146 3.18 -23.02 -11.11
N ALA A 147 2.41 -22.15 -10.44
CA ALA A 147 1.44 -21.27 -11.06
C ALA A 147 2.09 -20.12 -11.83
N THR A 148 1.38 -19.54 -12.79
CA THR A 148 1.86 -18.45 -13.63
C THR A 148 1.14 -17.15 -13.33
N VAL A 149 1.89 -16.07 -13.15
CA VAL A 149 1.35 -14.72 -12.96
C VAL A 149 1.02 -14.08 -14.31
N VAL A 150 -0.22 -13.58 -14.45
CA VAL A 150 -0.69 -12.80 -15.61
C VAL A 150 -0.97 -11.38 -15.14
N ARG A 151 -0.26 -10.41 -15.73
CA ARG A 151 -0.30 -9.01 -15.31
C ARG A 151 -1.25 -8.17 -16.12
N GLY A 152 -2.03 -7.32 -15.46
CA GLY A 152 -2.86 -6.29 -16.09
C GLY A 152 -2.80 -4.98 -15.32
N GLU A 153 -3.44 -3.95 -15.84
CA GLU A 153 -3.61 -2.67 -15.12
C GLU A 153 -4.50 -2.86 -13.87
N GLU A 154 -5.49 -3.76 -13.94
CA GLU A 154 -6.24 -4.25 -12.79
C GLU A 154 -6.27 -5.79 -12.79
N GLY A 155 -5.94 -6.40 -11.64
CA GLY A 155 -5.85 -7.86 -11.51
C GLY A 155 -7.19 -8.57 -11.75
N VAL A 156 -8.30 -7.96 -11.30
CA VAL A 156 -9.65 -8.50 -11.51
C VAL A 156 -10.05 -8.47 -12.98
N ASP A 157 -9.67 -7.42 -13.70
CA ASP A 157 -10.04 -7.28 -15.11
C ASP A 157 -9.34 -8.31 -15.99
N VAL A 158 -8.02 -8.51 -15.78
CA VAL A 158 -7.29 -9.54 -16.51
C VAL A 158 -7.78 -10.95 -16.14
N PHE A 159 -8.07 -11.21 -14.86
CA PHE A 159 -8.67 -12.47 -14.39
C PHE A 159 -9.96 -12.80 -15.15
N ARG A 160 -10.84 -11.81 -15.31
CA ARG A 160 -12.11 -12.00 -16.03
C ARG A 160 -11.93 -12.10 -17.54
N ALA A 161 -11.18 -11.16 -18.12
CA ALA A 161 -11.05 -11.02 -19.56
C ALA A 161 -10.39 -12.26 -20.21
N GLU A 162 -9.43 -12.86 -19.50
CA GLU A 162 -8.69 -14.02 -20.00
C GLU A 162 -9.20 -15.35 -19.45
N GLY A 163 -10.26 -15.34 -18.62
CA GLY A 163 -10.82 -16.55 -18.03
C GLY A 163 -9.76 -17.32 -17.23
N LEU A 164 -9.05 -16.60 -16.35
CA LEU A 164 -7.97 -17.19 -15.56
C LEU A 164 -8.53 -18.06 -14.43
N GLU A 165 -7.71 -18.94 -13.89
CA GLU A 165 -8.06 -19.88 -12.82
C GLU A 165 -8.19 -19.16 -11.46
N ALA A 166 -7.43 -18.07 -11.25
CA ALA A 166 -7.50 -17.23 -10.05
C ALA A 166 -7.20 -15.76 -10.36
N GLY A 167 -7.71 -14.86 -9.51
CA GLY A 167 -7.31 -13.46 -9.45
C GLY A 167 -6.80 -13.14 -8.05
N ALA A 168 -5.68 -12.44 -7.93
CA ALA A 168 -5.13 -12.00 -6.66
C ALA A 168 -5.41 -10.50 -6.43
N GLY A 169 -5.66 -10.13 -5.17
CA GLY A 169 -5.90 -8.73 -4.82
C GLY A 169 -5.99 -8.51 -3.31
N ILE A 170 -6.22 -7.25 -2.94
CA ILE A 170 -6.45 -6.84 -1.55
C ILE A 170 -7.84 -7.33 -1.11
N ARG A 171 -7.95 -7.85 0.11
CA ARG A 171 -9.18 -8.48 0.63
C ARG A 171 -10.43 -7.62 0.47
N GLN A 172 -10.40 -6.36 0.89
CA GLN A 172 -11.60 -5.51 0.91
C GLN A 172 -12.17 -5.28 -0.51
N PRO A 173 -11.41 -4.79 -1.51
CA PRO A 173 -11.94 -4.66 -2.86
C PRO A 173 -12.30 -6.01 -3.50
N MET A 174 -11.55 -7.09 -3.21
CA MET A 174 -11.87 -8.42 -3.71
C MET A 174 -13.17 -8.98 -3.13
N ALA A 175 -13.43 -8.73 -1.83
CA ALA A 175 -14.68 -9.12 -1.18
C ALA A 175 -15.89 -8.34 -1.74
N ALA A 176 -15.72 -7.03 -1.95
CA ALA A 176 -16.75 -6.21 -2.58
C ALA A 176 -17.05 -6.69 -4.01
N TYR A 177 -16.00 -7.02 -4.76
CA TYR A 177 -16.15 -7.57 -6.10
C TYR A 177 -16.90 -8.91 -6.11
N ALA A 178 -16.52 -9.85 -5.24
CA ALA A 178 -17.19 -11.15 -5.14
C ALA A 178 -18.65 -11.01 -4.68
N ALA A 179 -18.94 -10.07 -3.76
CA ALA A 179 -20.30 -9.78 -3.33
C ALA A 179 -21.17 -9.20 -4.47
N ALA A 180 -20.59 -8.42 -5.37
CA ALA A 180 -21.27 -7.88 -6.55
C ALA A 180 -21.48 -8.93 -7.66
N HIS A 181 -20.75 -10.05 -7.62
CA HIS A 181 -20.79 -11.11 -8.64
C HIS A 181 -20.91 -12.52 -8.00
N PRO A 182 -21.92 -12.77 -7.14
CA PRO A 182 -21.97 -13.98 -6.30
C PRO A 182 -22.12 -15.29 -7.08
N ASP A 183 -22.70 -15.23 -8.27
CA ASP A 183 -22.87 -16.40 -9.14
C ASP A 183 -21.64 -16.71 -9.99
N ALA A 184 -20.74 -15.74 -10.15
CA ALA A 184 -19.58 -15.85 -11.02
C ALA A 184 -18.28 -16.13 -10.25
N VAL A 185 -18.12 -15.53 -9.05
CA VAL A 185 -16.84 -15.50 -8.32
C VAL A 185 -17.07 -15.78 -6.84
N ARG A 186 -16.09 -16.41 -6.21
CA ARG A 186 -15.95 -16.51 -4.75
C ARG A 186 -14.53 -16.24 -4.32
N LEU A 187 -14.36 -15.85 -3.07
CA LEU A 187 -13.02 -15.83 -2.46
C LEU A 187 -12.65 -17.22 -1.94
N ILE A 188 -11.35 -17.52 -1.99
CA ILE A 188 -10.78 -18.62 -1.20
C ILE A 188 -10.63 -18.11 0.25
N GLU A 189 -10.95 -18.96 1.21
CA GLU A 189 -10.80 -18.65 2.63
C GLU A 189 -9.30 -18.52 2.99
N GLY A 190 -8.99 -17.63 3.95
CA GLY A 190 -7.62 -17.35 4.35
C GLY A 190 -6.98 -16.20 3.55
N ARG A 191 -5.67 -16.09 3.65
CA ARG A 191 -4.81 -15.13 2.94
C ARG A 191 -3.55 -15.81 2.46
N PHE A 192 -3.00 -15.40 1.31
CA PHE A 192 -1.70 -15.89 0.87
C PHE A 192 -0.55 -15.00 1.34
N MET A 193 -0.83 -13.72 1.71
CA MET A 193 0.17 -12.82 2.27
C MET A 193 -0.44 -11.77 3.19
N GLU A 194 0.38 -11.29 4.12
CA GLU A 194 0.18 -10.00 4.78
C GLU A 194 0.88 -8.90 3.99
N ILE A 195 0.19 -7.81 3.75
CA ILE A 195 0.71 -6.64 3.05
C ILE A 195 0.97 -5.55 4.09
N ARG A 196 2.22 -5.41 4.51
CA ARG A 196 2.65 -4.49 5.55
C ARG A 196 2.90 -3.11 4.94
N GLN A 197 2.01 -2.16 5.20
CA GLN A 197 2.06 -0.81 4.65
C GLN A 197 2.86 0.11 5.57
N ALA A 198 3.87 0.77 5.02
CA ALA A 198 4.78 1.64 5.76
C ALA A 198 4.97 2.99 5.07
N VAL A 199 5.43 3.96 5.84
CA VAL A 199 5.97 5.22 5.30
C VAL A 199 7.38 4.94 4.81
N GLY A 200 7.74 5.46 3.65
CA GLY A 200 9.07 5.33 3.08
C GLY A 200 9.61 6.65 2.55
N THR A 201 10.92 6.80 2.60
CA THR A 201 11.69 7.86 1.93
C THR A 201 12.85 7.23 1.16
N THR A 202 13.60 7.99 0.39
CA THR A 202 14.75 7.44 -0.35
C THR A 202 15.87 6.98 0.59
N VAL A 203 16.65 5.96 0.18
CA VAL A 203 17.70 5.34 1.02
C VAL A 203 18.90 6.27 1.29
N ASP A 204 19.03 7.35 0.55
CA ASP A 204 20.13 8.33 0.64
C ASP A 204 19.86 9.45 1.66
N ARG A 205 18.70 9.46 2.33
CA ARG A 205 18.38 10.41 3.40
C ARG A 205 19.26 10.19 4.63
N LEU A 206 19.46 11.26 5.39
CA LEU A 206 20.22 11.20 6.64
C LEU A 206 19.61 10.15 7.59
N PRO A 207 20.43 9.42 8.37
CA PRO A 207 19.94 8.46 9.36
C PRO A 207 18.97 9.08 10.37
N GLU A 208 19.17 10.35 10.74
CA GLU A 208 18.31 11.10 11.65
C GLU A 208 16.93 11.37 11.03
N THR A 209 16.87 11.62 9.72
CA THR A 209 15.61 11.79 8.99
C THR A 209 14.81 10.49 8.95
N VAL A 210 15.47 9.37 8.68
CA VAL A 210 14.84 8.05 8.70
C VAL A 210 14.38 7.69 10.12
N ALA A 211 15.19 7.98 11.14
CA ALA A 211 14.82 7.77 12.55
C ALA A 211 13.59 8.61 12.93
N PHE A 212 13.58 9.90 12.57
CA PHE A 212 12.43 10.77 12.80
C PHE A 212 11.13 10.19 12.21
N LEU A 213 11.15 9.71 10.98
CA LEU A 213 9.97 9.07 10.35
C LEU A 213 9.54 7.83 11.12
N ARG A 214 10.48 6.98 11.53
CA ARG A 214 10.20 5.76 12.30
C ARG A 214 9.56 6.08 13.64
N ASP A 215 10.18 6.97 14.40
CA ASP A 215 9.71 7.36 15.75
C ASP A 215 8.33 8.04 15.67
N THR A 216 8.12 8.90 14.66
CA THR A 216 6.84 9.56 14.42
C THR A 216 5.74 8.54 14.10
N VAL A 217 6.00 7.56 13.24
CA VAL A 217 5.00 6.53 12.90
C VAL A 217 4.64 5.70 14.14
N GLU A 218 5.62 5.29 14.95
CA GLU A 218 5.36 4.57 16.20
C GLU A 218 4.55 5.39 17.19
N GLU A 219 4.85 6.67 17.35
CA GLU A 219 4.07 7.58 18.18
C GLU A 219 2.62 7.69 17.67
N LEU A 220 2.42 7.86 16.36
CA LEU A 220 1.09 7.98 15.76
C LEU A 220 0.27 6.70 15.88
N LYS A 221 0.92 5.55 15.91
CA LYS A 221 0.27 4.27 16.26
C LYS A 221 -0.15 4.26 17.73
N ALA A 222 0.77 4.60 18.62
CA ALA A 222 0.58 4.51 20.07
C ALA A 222 -0.46 5.51 20.58
N ASN A 223 -0.53 6.73 20.03
CA ASN A 223 -1.46 7.77 20.46
C ASN A 223 -2.87 7.65 19.86
N GLY A 224 -3.12 6.65 19.00
CA GLY A 224 -4.41 6.38 18.39
C GLY A 224 -4.69 7.12 17.09
N PHE A 225 -3.79 7.98 16.62
CA PHE A 225 -3.96 8.72 15.35
C PHE A 225 -4.23 7.81 14.17
N VAL A 226 -3.45 6.73 14.02
CA VAL A 226 -3.59 5.75 12.93
C VAL A 226 -4.94 5.04 13.00
N ALA A 227 -5.35 4.58 14.19
CA ALA A 227 -6.64 3.92 14.39
C ALA A 227 -7.83 4.86 14.06
N ASP A 228 -7.73 6.13 14.45
CA ASP A 228 -8.75 7.13 14.16
C ASP A 228 -8.79 7.50 12.67
N ALA A 229 -7.63 7.57 12.01
CA ALA A 229 -7.57 7.79 10.57
C ALA A 229 -8.20 6.62 9.79
N LEU A 230 -7.97 5.37 10.21
CA LEU A 230 -8.65 4.20 9.64
C LEU A 230 -10.17 4.31 9.79
N ARG A 231 -10.68 4.65 10.98
CA ARG A 231 -12.13 4.84 11.22
C ARG A 231 -12.72 5.95 10.34
N ARG A 232 -12.04 7.10 10.22
CA ARG A 232 -12.49 8.20 9.35
C ARG A 232 -12.55 7.79 7.88
N ALA A 233 -11.65 6.91 7.45
CA ALA A 233 -11.64 6.34 6.11
C ALA A 233 -12.67 5.19 5.92
N GLY A 234 -13.49 4.87 6.93
CA GLY A 234 -14.45 3.77 6.89
C GLY A 234 -13.79 2.38 6.92
N GLN A 235 -12.56 2.29 7.43
CA GLN A 235 -11.82 1.04 7.54
C GLN A 235 -11.84 0.49 8.97
N ASP A 236 -11.64 -0.81 9.08
CA ASP A 236 -11.51 -1.47 10.38
C ASP A 236 -10.22 -1.03 11.08
N PRO A 237 -10.29 -0.49 12.32
CA PRO A 237 -9.10 -0.16 13.10
C PRO A 237 -8.21 -1.38 13.43
N ALA A 238 -8.72 -2.61 13.31
CA ALA A 238 -7.92 -3.83 13.42
C ALA A 238 -6.83 -3.97 12.33
N LEU A 239 -6.88 -3.15 11.28
CA LEU A 239 -5.82 -3.04 10.29
C LEU A 239 -4.58 -2.29 10.81
N LEU A 240 -4.65 -1.66 11.99
CA LEU A 240 -3.48 -1.06 12.66
C LEU A 240 -2.39 -2.12 12.82
N ALA A 241 -1.19 -1.82 12.37
CA ALA A 241 -0.04 -2.69 12.58
C ALA A 241 0.38 -2.72 14.07
N PRO A 242 0.90 -3.85 14.55
CA PRO A 242 1.40 -3.98 15.93
C PRO A 242 2.60 -3.09 16.21
#